data_a96a6db59b3371ab2cbd612c346bd6f8
#
_entry.id   a96a6db59b3371ab2cbd612c346bd6f8
#
_cell.length_a   1.000
_cell.length_b   1.000
_cell.length_c   1.000
_cell.angle_alpha   90.00
_cell.angle_beta   90.00
_cell.angle_gamma   90.00
#
_symmetry.space_group_name_H-M   'P 1'
#
loop_
_entity.id
_entity.type
_entity.pdbx_description
1 polymer ?
#
loop_
_entity_poly.entity_id
_entity_poly.type
_entity_poly.pdbx_seq_one_letter_code
_entity_poly.pdbx_strand_id
1 'polypeptide(L)'
;KLSTVAVEKIIYFSCECLFLFVFTHYNNAYFVIFDGCLTGYVTLGSHIHHEYHLINEAKSWFEARNYCSSHYTDLATIGSHGDMKRLVNQTAASGVTAEIWIGLTESGPASWLWSVGETSMSHKLAEYSNWDSSPDSSHHCGGMRTDGKWLSTLCQTALPFVCQEGE
;
A
#
# COMPACT_ATOMS: atom_id res chain seq x y z
N LYS A 1 -23.14 -23.33 13.82
CA LYS A 1 -22.86 -23.70 12.42
C LYS A 1 -21.46 -23.18 12.11
N LEU A 2 -20.46 -24.07 12.21
CA LEU A 2 -19.09 -23.78 11.78
C LEU A 2 -19.10 -23.76 10.25
N SER A 3 -18.75 -22.61 9.69
CA SER A 3 -18.49 -22.47 8.27
C SER A 3 -17.16 -23.15 7.95
N THR A 4 -17.19 -24.07 6.99
CA THR A 4 -16.02 -24.81 6.51
C THR A 4 -15.07 -23.84 5.82
N VAL A 5 -13.95 -23.53 6.46
CA VAL A 5 -12.88 -22.75 5.84
C VAL A 5 -11.93 -23.70 5.12
N ALA A 6 -11.63 -23.41 3.86
CA ALA A 6 -10.80 -24.25 2.99
C ALA A 6 -9.40 -24.46 3.57
N VAL A 7 -8.93 -25.71 3.51
CA VAL A 7 -7.56 -26.11 3.85
C VAL A 7 -6.69 -25.89 2.62
N GLU A 8 -5.86 -24.87 2.58
CA GLU A 8 -5.16 -24.50 1.35
C GLU A 8 -3.69 -24.92 1.24
N LYS A 9 -2.98 -25.45 2.23
CA LYS A 9 -1.63 -26.00 1.99
C LYS A 9 -1.15 -26.93 3.09
N ILE A 10 -0.76 -28.13 2.70
CA ILE A 10 0.07 -29.05 3.47
C ILE A 10 1.52 -28.85 3.02
N ILE A 11 2.38 -28.34 3.88
CA ILE A 11 3.82 -28.21 3.60
C ILE A 11 4.53 -29.29 4.42
N TYR A 12 5.20 -30.20 3.71
CA TYR A 12 6.03 -31.22 4.34
C TYR A 12 7.44 -30.69 4.59
N PHE A 13 7.86 -30.65 5.86
CA PHE A 13 9.27 -30.56 6.21
C PHE A 13 9.76 -31.94 6.64
N SER A 14 10.74 -32.45 5.92
CA SER A 14 11.36 -33.75 6.16
C SER A 14 12.36 -33.63 7.33
N CYS A 15 11.96 -34.12 8.47
CA CYS A 15 12.87 -34.69 9.46
C CYS A 15 12.06 -35.58 10.39
N GLU A 16 12.11 -36.88 10.19
CA GLU A 16 11.70 -38.08 10.97
C GLU A 16 10.52 -38.00 11.98
N CYS A 17 9.72 -36.96 11.98
CA CYS A 17 8.48 -36.86 12.70
C CYS A 17 7.37 -36.42 11.75
N LEU A 18 6.32 -37.24 11.65
CA LEU A 18 5.13 -36.92 10.85
C LEU A 18 4.31 -35.87 11.60
N PHE A 19 4.55 -34.59 11.32
CA PHE A 19 3.77 -33.50 11.93
C PHE A 19 2.64 -33.09 10.98
N LEU A 20 1.41 -33.22 11.44
CA LEU A 20 0.24 -32.72 10.74
C LEU A 20 0.06 -31.23 11.14
N PHE A 21 0.39 -30.32 10.25
CA PHE A 21 0.10 -28.90 10.45
C PHE A 21 -1.32 -28.60 9.95
N VAL A 22 -2.22 -28.28 10.85
CA VAL A 22 -3.55 -27.76 10.51
C VAL A 22 -3.49 -26.24 10.63
N PHE A 23 -3.57 -25.55 9.52
CA PHE A 23 -3.66 -24.09 9.50
C PHE A 23 -5.14 -23.68 9.60
N THR A 24 -5.52 -23.00 10.65
CA THR A 24 -6.83 -22.35 10.75
C THR A 24 -6.64 -20.85 10.70
N HIS A 25 -7.37 -20.20 9.81
CA HIS A 25 -7.36 -18.75 9.67
C HIS A 25 -8.48 -18.15 10.52
N TYR A 26 -8.13 -17.30 11.47
CA TYR A 26 -9.07 -16.52 12.24
C TYR A 26 -8.50 -15.12 12.49
N ASN A 27 -9.19 -14.08 12.03
CA ASN A 27 -8.77 -12.68 12.18
C ASN A 27 -7.31 -12.40 11.76
N ASN A 28 -6.91 -12.83 10.57
CA ASN A 28 -5.55 -12.66 10.05
C ASN A 28 -4.41 -13.30 10.86
N ALA A 29 -4.73 -14.24 11.75
CA ALA A 29 -3.76 -15.04 12.47
C ALA A 29 -3.81 -16.51 12.02
N TYR A 30 -2.66 -17.13 11.84
CA TYR A 30 -2.54 -18.56 11.60
C TYR A 30 -2.10 -19.25 12.89
N PHE A 31 -2.85 -20.27 13.29
CA PHE A 31 -2.53 -21.06 14.45
C PHE A 31 -1.93 -22.40 14.01
N VAL A 32 -0.80 -22.75 14.60
CA VAL A 32 -0.18 -24.06 14.39
C VAL A 32 -0.54 -24.92 15.60
N ILE A 33 -1.26 -26.01 15.35
CA ILE A 33 -1.66 -26.97 16.39
C ILE A 33 -0.69 -28.15 16.32
N PHE A 34 0.07 -28.36 17.40
CA PHE A 34 0.94 -29.50 17.63
C PHE A 34 0.27 -30.45 18.63
N ASP A 35 0.04 -31.70 18.25
CA ASP A 35 -0.49 -32.77 19.12
C ASP A 35 -1.68 -32.33 20.01
N GLY A 36 -2.59 -31.54 19.45
CA GLY A 36 -3.73 -30.99 20.19
C GLY A 36 -3.39 -29.85 21.16
N CYS A 37 -2.13 -29.43 21.24
CA CYS A 37 -1.71 -28.31 22.08
C CYS A 37 -1.41 -27.07 21.21
N LEU A 38 -1.98 -25.94 21.58
CA LEU A 38 -1.73 -24.66 20.93
C LEU A 38 -0.33 -24.16 21.30
N THR A 39 0.68 -24.37 20.44
CA THR A 39 2.07 -24.09 20.77
C THR A 39 2.59 -22.72 20.30
N GLY A 40 1.80 -21.96 19.57
CA GLY A 40 2.18 -20.61 19.15
C GLY A 40 1.24 -20.04 18.10
N TYR A 41 1.32 -18.75 17.92
CA TYR A 41 0.71 -18.05 16.78
C TYR A 41 1.84 -17.41 15.94
N VAL A 42 1.79 -17.61 14.66
CA VAL A 42 2.59 -16.86 13.70
C VAL A 42 1.66 -15.85 13.07
N THR A 43 1.80 -14.59 13.41
CA THR A 43 1.22 -13.53 12.61
C THR A 43 2.04 -13.45 11.33
N LEU A 44 1.56 -14.10 10.28
CA LEU A 44 1.98 -13.72 8.95
C LEU A 44 1.37 -12.34 8.74
N GLY A 45 2.19 -11.31 8.83
CA GLY A 45 1.76 -9.98 8.45
C GLY A 45 1.10 -10.11 7.08
N SER A 46 -0.20 -9.80 7.00
CA SER A 46 -0.86 -9.68 5.72
C SER A 46 -0.13 -8.54 5.01
N HIS A 47 0.78 -8.87 4.11
CA HIS A 47 1.23 -7.91 3.12
C HIS A 47 0.00 -7.58 2.30
N ILE A 48 -0.65 -6.47 2.63
CA ILE A 48 -1.67 -5.89 1.78
C ILE A 48 -0.96 -5.66 0.44
N HIS A 49 -1.34 -6.45 -0.54
CA HIS A 49 -0.73 -6.40 -1.85
C HIS A 49 -1.50 -5.35 -2.65
N HIS A 50 -1.03 -4.10 -2.62
CA HIS A 50 -1.58 -3.07 -3.49
C HIS A 50 -1.21 -3.35 -4.95
N GLU A 51 -2.20 -3.38 -5.81
CA GLU A 51 -2.01 -3.32 -7.25
C GLU A 51 -2.04 -1.84 -7.67
N TYR A 52 -1.03 -1.42 -8.42
CA TYR A 52 -0.90 -0.04 -8.85
C TYR A 52 -1.28 0.12 -10.32
N HIS A 53 -2.04 1.16 -10.62
CA HIS A 53 -2.51 1.50 -11.97
C HIS A 53 -2.07 2.91 -12.31
N LEU A 54 -1.13 3.03 -13.26
CA LEU A 54 -0.70 4.34 -13.76
C LEU A 54 -1.72 4.88 -14.76
N ILE A 55 -2.23 6.06 -14.50
CA ILE A 55 -3.16 6.78 -15.37
C ILE A 55 -2.40 7.95 -16.00
N ASN A 56 -2.17 7.85 -17.30
CA ASN A 56 -1.42 8.86 -18.07
C ASN A 56 -2.34 10.00 -18.56
N GLU A 57 -3.12 10.54 -17.62
CA GLU A 57 -3.95 11.73 -17.83
C GLU A 57 -3.49 12.82 -16.85
N ALA A 58 -3.29 14.04 -17.36
CA ALA A 58 -2.89 15.16 -16.51
C ALA A 58 -4.11 15.73 -15.77
N LYS A 59 -4.13 15.58 -14.45
CA LYS A 59 -5.17 16.09 -13.55
C LYS A 59 -4.54 16.76 -12.34
N SER A 60 -5.29 17.70 -11.71
CA SER A 60 -4.96 18.19 -10.36
C SER A 60 -5.01 17.04 -9.35
N TRP A 61 -4.37 17.19 -8.20
CA TRP A 61 -4.35 16.15 -7.18
C TRP A 61 -5.76 15.73 -6.73
N PHE A 62 -6.67 16.69 -6.55
CA PHE A 62 -8.05 16.41 -6.13
C PHE A 62 -8.87 15.70 -7.21
N GLU A 63 -8.68 16.06 -8.48
CA GLU A 63 -9.33 15.38 -9.61
C GLU A 63 -8.77 13.97 -9.79
N ALA A 64 -7.46 13.78 -9.62
CA ALA A 64 -6.81 12.48 -9.64
C ALA A 64 -7.34 11.57 -8.52
N ARG A 65 -7.44 12.08 -7.30
CA ARG A 65 -8.03 11.36 -6.17
C ARG A 65 -9.48 10.96 -6.44
N ASN A 66 -10.31 11.89 -6.92
CA ASN A 66 -11.70 11.59 -7.26
C ASN A 66 -11.81 10.52 -8.34
N TYR A 67 -10.92 10.54 -9.33
CA TYR A 67 -10.86 9.51 -10.37
C TYR A 67 -10.50 8.14 -9.74
N CYS A 68 -9.44 8.07 -8.94
CA CYS A 68 -9.04 6.83 -8.29
C CYS A 68 -10.12 6.28 -7.36
N SER A 69 -10.76 7.12 -6.54
CA SER A 69 -11.83 6.69 -5.64
C SER A 69 -13.08 6.20 -6.38
N SER A 70 -13.29 6.64 -7.64
CA SER A 70 -14.43 6.22 -8.45
C SER A 70 -14.20 4.94 -9.23
N HIS A 71 -12.94 4.59 -9.57
CA HIS A 71 -12.60 3.48 -10.46
C HIS A 71 -11.74 2.41 -9.78
N TYR A 72 -11.08 2.75 -8.69
CA TYR A 72 -10.17 1.94 -7.88
C TYR A 72 -10.46 2.18 -6.40
N THR A 73 -9.47 1.98 -5.52
CA THR A 73 -9.64 2.27 -4.09
C THR A 73 -9.34 3.74 -3.76
N ASP A 74 -8.15 4.24 -4.11
CA ASP A 74 -7.71 5.63 -3.90
C ASP A 74 -6.41 5.89 -4.69
N LEU A 75 -5.80 7.07 -4.53
CA LEU A 75 -4.43 7.32 -4.97
C LEU A 75 -3.45 6.38 -4.27
N ALA A 76 -2.32 6.10 -4.92
CA ALA A 76 -1.33 5.16 -4.44
C ALA A 76 -0.76 5.52 -3.06
N THR A 77 -0.83 4.56 -2.13
CA THR A 77 -0.15 4.58 -0.83
C THR A 77 1.14 3.79 -0.91
N ILE A 78 2.23 4.31 -0.37
CA ILE A 78 3.55 3.69 -0.42
C ILE A 78 4.00 3.46 1.03
N GLY A 79 3.77 2.26 1.54
CA GLY A 79 4.06 1.90 2.93
C GLY A 79 5.43 1.30 3.17
N SER A 80 6.16 0.95 2.10
CA SER A 80 7.45 0.28 2.20
C SER A 80 8.37 0.56 1.01
N HIS A 81 9.66 0.25 1.20
CA HIS A 81 10.62 0.26 0.10
C HIS A 81 10.24 -0.75 -1.02
N GLY A 82 9.61 -1.86 -0.66
CA GLY A 82 9.11 -2.85 -1.63
C GLY A 82 8.01 -2.27 -2.53
N ASP A 83 7.08 -1.52 -1.96
CA ASP A 83 6.02 -0.82 -2.69
C ASP A 83 6.62 0.21 -3.63
N MET A 84 7.56 1.02 -3.12
CA MET A 84 8.28 2.01 -3.91
C MET A 84 8.94 1.37 -5.12
N LYS A 85 9.69 0.28 -4.94
CA LYS A 85 10.38 -0.41 -6.02
C LYS A 85 9.41 -0.95 -7.08
N ARG A 86 8.26 -1.51 -6.66
CA ARG A 86 7.23 -1.98 -7.59
C ARG A 86 6.68 -0.83 -8.42
N LEU A 87 6.34 0.28 -7.76
CA LEU A 87 5.78 1.46 -8.42
C LEU A 87 6.77 2.07 -9.42
N VAL A 88 8.05 2.24 -9.06
CA VAL A 88 9.10 2.74 -9.95
C VAL A 88 9.26 1.84 -11.18
N ASN A 89 9.29 0.51 -11.00
CA ASN A 89 9.40 -0.42 -12.12
C ASN A 89 8.20 -0.30 -13.08
N GLN A 90 7.00 -0.14 -12.54
CA GLN A 90 5.78 -0.02 -13.33
C GLN A 90 5.73 1.30 -14.11
N THR A 91 6.10 2.41 -13.48
CA THR A 91 6.17 3.72 -14.14
C THR A 91 7.25 3.75 -15.22
N ALA A 92 8.42 3.16 -14.95
CA ALA A 92 9.49 3.03 -15.93
C ALA A 92 9.06 2.23 -17.17
N ALA A 93 8.33 1.12 -16.95
CA ALA A 93 7.82 0.28 -18.04
C ALA A 93 6.78 1.00 -18.92
N SER A 94 6.06 1.98 -18.39
CA SER A 94 5.07 2.78 -19.14
C SER A 94 5.67 3.92 -19.95
N GLY A 95 6.97 4.21 -19.80
CA GLY A 95 7.66 5.30 -20.51
C GLY A 95 7.29 6.71 -20.02
N VAL A 96 6.56 6.84 -18.91
CA VAL A 96 6.28 8.15 -18.31
C VAL A 96 7.56 8.71 -17.69
N THR A 97 7.93 9.92 -18.10
CA THR A 97 9.12 10.65 -17.62
C THR A 97 8.75 11.86 -16.75
N ALA A 98 7.48 12.17 -16.65
CA ALA A 98 6.95 13.26 -15.83
C ALA A 98 6.85 12.84 -14.36
N GLU A 99 6.73 13.82 -13.48
CA GLU A 99 6.28 13.61 -12.11
C GLU A 99 4.86 13.08 -12.10
N ILE A 100 4.52 12.28 -11.09
CA ILE A 100 3.20 11.66 -10.96
C ILE A 100 2.61 11.92 -9.58
N TRP A 101 1.30 12.07 -9.47
CA TRP A 101 0.63 12.16 -8.18
C TRP A 101 0.62 10.82 -7.44
N ILE A 102 0.85 10.90 -6.14
CA ILE A 102 0.61 9.83 -5.16
C ILE A 102 -0.35 10.32 -4.07
N GLY A 103 -0.81 9.44 -3.20
CA GLY A 103 -1.84 9.76 -2.20
C GLY A 103 -1.37 10.58 -1.00
N LEU A 104 -0.23 11.29 -1.08
CA LEU A 104 0.24 12.13 -0.01
C LEU A 104 -0.41 13.52 -0.05
N THR A 105 -0.89 13.97 1.10
CA THR A 105 -1.39 15.34 1.31
C THR A 105 -1.01 15.84 2.69
N GLU A 106 -0.81 17.15 2.82
CA GLU A 106 -0.57 17.77 4.12
C GLU A 106 -1.88 18.01 4.87
N SER A 107 -1.92 17.62 6.15
CA SER A 107 -3.03 17.85 7.05
C SER A 107 -2.58 18.66 8.27
N GLY A 108 -2.38 19.94 8.08
CA GLY A 108 -1.88 20.84 9.12
C GLY A 108 -0.34 20.90 9.19
N PRO A 109 0.24 21.70 10.07
CA PRO A 109 1.66 22.03 10.05
C PRO A 109 2.53 20.79 10.20
N ALA A 110 3.27 20.47 9.15
CA ALA A 110 4.28 19.41 9.04
C ALA A 110 3.77 17.95 9.19
N SER A 111 2.48 17.69 8.96
CA SER A 111 1.92 16.34 9.00
C SER A 111 1.49 15.88 7.61
N TRP A 112 2.21 14.94 7.04
CA TRP A 112 1.87 14.32 5.76
C TRP A 112 1.11 13.02 5.98
N LEU A 113 -0.03 12.91 5.31
CA LEU A 113 -0.98 11.81 5.45
C LEU A 113 -1.26 11.16 4.10
N TRP A 114 -1.55 9.87 4.13
CA TRP A 114 -2.07 9.17 2.96
C TRP A 114 -3.57 9.42 2.80
N SER A 115 -4.03 9.58 1.57
CA SER A 115 -5.42 9.88 1.23
C SER A 115 -6.39 8.72 1.47
N VAL A 116 -5.90 7.51 1.72
CA VAL A 116 -6.70 6.29 1.88
C VAL A 116 -7.62 6.37 3.10
N GLY A 117 -8.91 6.19 2.86
CA GLY A 117 -9.95 6.04 3.87
C GLY A 117 -10.79 7.31 4.08
N GLU A 118 -12.10 7.18 3.89
CA GLU A 118 -13.08 8.24 4.19
C GLU A 118 -13.29 8.49 5.68
N THR A 119 -12.74 7.65 6.56
CA THR A 119 -12.90 7.80 7.99
C THR A 119 -11.72 8.56 8.58
N SER A 120 -12.03 9.62 9.29
CA SER A 120 -11.15 10.55 10.01
C SER A 120 -10.17 9.91 11.03
N MET A 121 -10.02 8.59 11.02
CA MET A 121 -9.22 7.81 11.97
C MET A 121 -8.07 7.04 11.31
N SER A 122 -7.94 7.03 10.01
CA SER A 122 -6.96 6.23 9.28
C SER A 122 -5.82 7.07 8.67
N HIS A 123 -5.51 8.18 9.30
CA HIS A 123 -4.33 8.96 8.98
C HIS A 123 -3.08 8.23 9.50
N LYS A 124 -2.69 7.15 8.86
CA LYS A 124 -1.36 6.59 9.11
C LYS A 124 -0.35 7.65 8.68
N LEU A 125 0.29 8.25 9.67
CA LEU A 125 1.59 8.91 9.47
C LEU A 125 2.44 7.97 8.62
N ALA A 126 3.01 8.48 7.57
CA ALA A 126 3.87 7.70 6.71
C ALA A 126 5.10 7.26 7.50
N GLU A 127 5.08 6.06 8.08
CA GLU A 127 6.25 5.44 8.73
C GLU A 127 7.41 5.29 7.74
N TYR A 128 7.09 5.06 6.48
CA TYR A 128 8.03 5.06 5.36
C TYR A 128 8.00 6.42 4.66
N SER A 129 9.15 7.00 4.42
CA SER A 129 9.28 8.24 3.67
C SER A 129 10.45 8.17 2.69
N ASN A 130 10.32 8.81 1.53
CA ASN A 130 11.36 8.85 0.50
C ASN A 130 11.47 10.25 -0.14
N TRP A 131 11.33 11.29 0.67
CA TRP A 131 11.45 12.66 0.23
C TRP A 131 12.85 12.94 -0.37
N ASP A 132 12.89 13.68 -1.46
CA ASP A 132 14.13 14.19 -2.05
C ASP A 132 14.74 15.31 -1.20
N SER A 133 13.89 16.21 -0.74
CA SER A 133 14.19 17.31 0.16
C SER A 133 13.03 17.51 1.14
N SER A 134 13.23 18.31 2.18
CA SER A 134 12.13 18.69 3.07
C SER A 134 10.99 19.33 2.27
N PRO A 135 9.73 18.90 2.50
CA PRO A 135 8.58 19.49 1.83
C PRO A 135 8.51 21.00 2.03
N ASP A 136 8.14 21.72 0.97
CA ASP A 136 7.92 23.16 1.03
C ASP A 136 6.59 23.45 1.73
N SER A 137 6.60 24.40 2.66
CA SER A 137 5.41 24.76 3.45
C SER A 137 4.28 25.42 2.64
N SER A 138 4.53 25.80 1.40
CA SER A 138 3.53 26.31 0.47
C SER A 138 2.93 25.25 -0.46
N HIS A 139 3.44 24.01 -0.39
CA HIS A 139 3.06 22.89 -1.24
C HIS A 139 2.42 21.78 -0.41
N HIS A 140 1.15 21.52 -0.62
CA HIS A 140 0.34 20.65 0.26
C HIS A 140 -0.02 19.29 -0.35
N CYS A 141 0.47 18.97 -1.57
CA CYS A 141 0.21 17.70 -2.24
C CYS A 141 1.51 17.02 -2.64
N GLY A 142 1.55 15.69 -2.48
CA GLY A 142 2.73 14.89 -2.72
C GLY A 142 2.73 14.23 -4.09
N GLY A 143 3.83 14.39 -4.79
CA GLY A 143 4.15 13.69 -6.03
C GLY A 143 5.37 12.79 -5.89
N MET A 144 5.63 12.01 -6.93
CA MET A 144 6.80 11.15 -7.04
C MET A 144 7.47 11.36 -8.40
N ARG A 145 8.79 11.41 -8.41
CA ARG A 145 9.60 11.39 -9.62
C ARG A 145 9.87 9.96 -10.10
N THR A 146 10.36 9.84 -11.30
CA THR A 146 10.67 8.53 -11.93
C THR A 146 11.74 7.73 -11.20
N ASP A 147 12.58 8.38 -10.39
CA ASP A 147 13.57 7.73 -9.53
C ASP A 147 12.99 7.25 -8.17
N GLY A 148 11.70 7.48 -7.95
CA GLY A 148 11.01 7.11 -6.71
C GLY A 148 11.09 8.15 -5.60
N LYS A 149 11.79 9.28 -5.80
CA LYS A 149 11.88 10.35 -4.82
C LYS A 149 10.58 11.16 -4.77
N TRP A 150 10.15 11.49 -3.55
CA TRP A 150 8.94 12.27 -3.32
C TRP A 150 9.25 13.75 -3.31
N LEU A 151 8.28 14.52 -3.74
CA LEU A 151 8.33 15.98 -3.74
C LEU A 151 6.97 16.54 -3.30
N SER A 152 7.00 17.71 -2.68
CA SER A 152 5.79 18.51 -2.45
C SER A 152 5.58 19.43 -3.65
N THR A 153 4.33 19.60 -4.08
CA THR A 153 4.00 20.51 -5.18
C THR A 153 2.61 21.10 -5.01
N LEU A 154 2.29 22.10 -5.83
CA LEU A 154 0.98 22.77 -5.81
C LEU A 154 -0.10 21.78 -6.25
N CYS A 155 -1.12 21.58 -5.44
CA CYS A 155 -2.22 20.63 -5.70
C CYS A 155 -2.96 20.86 -7.02
N GLN A 156 -2.88 22.06 -7.58
CA GLN A 156 -3.50 22.44 -8.86
C GLN A 156 -2.67 22.06 -10.08
N THR A 157 -1.42 21.62 -9.89
CA THR A 157 -0.56 21.18 -10.99
C THR A 157 -1.20 19.99 -11.69
N ALA A 158 -1.22 20.01 -13.03
CA ALA A 158 -1.77 18.92 -13.80
C ALA A 158 -0.68 17.87 -14.07
N LEU A 159 -0.78 16.71 -13.41
CA LEU A 159 0.18 15.60 -13.52
C LEU A 159 -0.54 14.27 -13.80
N PRO A 160 0.12 13.31 -14.45
CA PRO A 160 -0.28 11.91 -14.41
C PRO A 160 -0.34 11.42 -12.95
N PHE A 161 -1.02 10.31 -12.70
CA PHE A 161 -1.22 9.84 -11.34
C PHE A 161 -1.28 8.31 -11.26
N VAL A 162 -1.12 7.79 -10.05
CA VAL A 162 -1.22 6.35 -9.80
C VAL A 162 -2.33 6.08 -8.83
N CYS A 163 -3.25 5.20 -9.24
CA CYS A 163 -4.28 4.63 -8.38
C CYS A 163 -3.78 3.32 -7.77
N GLN A 164 -4.33 2.95 -6.63
CA GLN A 164 -4.18 1.62 -6.05
C GLN A 164 -5.49 0.88 -6.01
N GLU A 165 -5.42 -0.44 -6.17
CA GLU A 165 -6.50 -1.37 -5.93
C GLU A 165 -6.06 -2.37 -4.85
N GLY A 166 -7.02 -2.80 -3.99
CA GLY A 166 -6.77 -3.69 -2.86
C GLY A 166 -6.97 -2.99 -1.51
N GLU A 167 -7.37 -3.78 -0.52
CA GLU A 167 -7.55 -3.35 0.87
C GLU A 167 -6.24 -3.38 1.67
#